data_a46533bf29129edb59ab1aa21905cd6f
#
_entry.id   a46533bf29129edb59ab1aa21905cd6f
#
_cell.length_a   1.000
_cell.length_b   1.000
_cell.length_c   1.000
_cell.angle_alpha   90.00
_cell.angle_beta   90.00
_cell.angle_gamma   90.00
#
_symmetry.space_group_name_H-M   'P 1'
#
loop_
_entity.id
_entity.type
_entity.pdbx_description
1 polymer ?
#
loop_
_entity_poly.entity_id
_entity_poly.type
_entity_poly.pdbx_seq_one_letter_code
_entity_poly.pdbx_strand_id
1 'polypeptide(L)'
;MARRLRQVLLLLLVPAGLFAGLCLLMFLTQRSQIFYPVRESTVPGATPVRFAVEGAEIKVWTVSRPGPAALIYFGGNAEDVGASVGRFADRLPEHSLYFVNYRGYGGSTGEPSERALVGDAIALYDHLRTRHEEIHVLGRSLGSGVAAQLASARDVRRLVLVTPFDSLVNVARAHYPWMPVGLLMWDEFDSASRAASIESEALFVVAGNDEIIPRARSDVLVTAFRSSPRVVVLEAARHNQIDLDPRYLDEVATFLSR
;
A
#
# COMPACT_ATOMS: atom_id res chain seq x y z
N MET A 1 -6.96 18.54 -54.62
CA MET A 1 -7.63 17.64 -53.66
C MET A 1 -6.64 16.81 -52.85
N ALA A 2 -5.70 16.09 -53.46
CA ALA A 2 -4.71 15.24 -52.74
C ALA A 2 -3.81 15.96 -51.74
N ARG A 3 -3.35 17.19 -52.00
CA ARG A 3 -2.49 17.98 -51.07
C ARG A 3 -3.23 18.37 -49.79
N ARG A 4 -4.50 18.76 -49.87
CA ARG A 4 -5.32 19.10 -48.70
C ARG A 4 -5.63 17.84 -47.88
N LEU A 5 -5.93 16.70 -48.54
CA LEU A 5 -6.13 15.42 -47.83
C LEU A 5 -4.88 14.99 -47.09
N ARG A 6 -3.70 15.09 -47.69
CA ARG A 6 -2.41 14.80 -47.02
C ARG A 6 -2.15 15.70 -45.82
N GLN A 7 -2.47 17.03 -45.94
CA GLN A 7 -2.32 17.95 -44.81
C GLN A 7 -3.27 17.60 -43.66
N VAL A 8 -4.53 17.30 -43.94
CA VAL A 8 -5.51 16.85 -42.92
C VAL A 8 -5.06 15.57 -42.28
N LEU A 9 -4.58 14.60 -43.11
CA LEU A 9 -4.08 13.33 -42.58
C LEU A 9 -2.89 13.53 -41.62
N LEU A 10 -1.93 14.38 -41.96
CA LEU A 10 -0.78 14.70 -41.10
C LEU A 10 -1.20 15.44 -39.82
N LEU A 11 -2.20 16.33 -39.87
CA LEU A 11 -2.75 17.00 -38.68
C LEU A 11 -3.41 16.06 -37.70
N LEU A 12 -3.90 14.90 -38.14
CA LEU A 12 -4.50 13.88 -37.28
C LEU A 12 -3.48 12.81 -36.84
N LEU A 13 -2.64 12.33 -37.75
CA LEU A 13 -1.71 11.25 -37.48
C LEU A 13 -0.52 11.66 -36.59
N VAL A 14 -0.05 12.89 -36.69
CA VAL A 14 1.07 13.35 -35.86
C VAL A 14 0.67 13.42 -34.39
N PRO A 15 -0.44 14.08 -33.98
CA PRO A 15 -0.87 14.06 -32.58
C PRO A 15 -1.20 12.65 -32.09
N ALA A 16 -1.85 11.82 -32.91
CA ALA A 16 -2.14 10.43 -32.54
C ALA A 16 -0.87 9.60 -32.33
N GLY A 17 0.15 9.78 -33.18
CA GLY A 17 1.44 9.13 -33.02
C GLY A 17 2.19 9.60 -31.76
N LEU A 18 2.16 10.88 -31.47
CA LEU A 18 2.74 11.44 -30.24
C LEU A 18 2.04 10.91 -28.98
N PHE A 19 0.70 10.84 -29.01
CA PHE A 19 -0.07 10.27 -27.92
C PHE A 19 0.23 8.79 -27.70
N ALA A 20 0.27 8.00 -28.79
CA ALA A 20 0.64 6.58 -28.71
C ALA A 20 2.08 6.38 -28.20
N GLY A 21 3.02 7.24 -28.64
CA GLY A 21 4.38 7.25 -28.11
C GLY A 21 4.45 7.57 -26.62
N LEU A 22 3.65 8.54 -26.16
CA LEU A 22 3.54 8.85 -24.74
C LEU A 22 2.95 7.68 -23.93
N CYS A 23 1.86 7.05 -24.42
CA CYS A 23 1.29 5.87 -23.79
C CYS A 23 2.30 4.73 -23.71
N LEU A 24 3.07 4.48 -24.76
CA LEU A 24 4.12 3.47 -24.77
C LEU A 24 5.23 3.79 -23.76
N LEU A 25 5.68 5.04 -23.69
CA LEU A 25 6.66 5.48 -22.72
C LEU A 25 6.17 5.24 -21.28
N MET A 26 4.94 5.67 -20.97
CA MET A 26 4.30 5.46 -19.67
C MET A 26 4.17 3.98 -19.34
N PHE A 27 3.77 3.16 -20.32
CA PHE A 27 3.68 1.71 -20.18
C PHE A 27 5.04 1.07 -19.84
N LEU A 28 6.11 1.45 -20.54
CA LEU A 28 7.46 0.89 -20.31
C LEU A 28 8.08 1.37 -18.99
N THR A 29 7.72 2.57 -18.52
CA THR A 29 8.31 3.18 -17.31
C THR A 29 7.39 3.16 -16.10
N GLN A 30 6.20 2.52 -16.17
CA GLN A 30 5.17 2.59 -15.13
C GLN A 30 5.66 2.19 -13.74
N ARG A 31 6.49 1.15 -13.61
CA ARG A 31 6.99 0.72 -12.31
C ARG A 31 7.89 1.75 -11.64
N SER A 32 8.72 2.46 -12.41
CA SER A 32 9.51 3.56 -11.86
C SER A 32 8.66 4.79 -11.46
N GLN A 33 7.41 4.84 -11.91
CA GLN A 33 6.44 5.88 -11.53
C GLN A 33 5.53 5.45 -10.39
N ILE A 34 5.38 4.14 -10.17
CA ILE A 34 4.58 3.58 -9.07
C ILE A 34 5.45 3.36 -7.83
N PHE A 35 6.66 2.80 -8.00
CA PHE A 35 7.52 2.41 -6.89
C PHE A 35 8.69 3.38 -6.74
N TYR A 36 8.83 3.97 -5.55
CA TYR A 36 9.91 4.90 -5.19
C TYR A 36 10.74 4.33 -4.03
N PRO A 37 11.73 3.46 -4.34
CA PRO A 37 12.56 2.84 -3.33
C PRO A 37 13.29 3.86 -2.45
N VAL A 38 13.24 3.63 -1.14
CA VAL A 38 14.00 4.41 -0.16
C VAL A 38 15.34 3.75 0.15
N ARG A 39 16.29 4.55 0.66
CA ARG A 39 17.60 4.04 1.08
C ARG A 39 17.48 3.25 2.38
N GLU A 40 18.48 2.43 2.63
CA GLU A 40 18.61 1.73 3.90
C GLU A 40 18.85 2.73 5.05
N SER A 41 18.08 2.56 6.12
CA SER A 41 18.21 3.33 7.37
C SER A 41 18.69 2.45 8.51
N THR A 42 19.03 3.08 9.64
CA THR A 42 19.27 2.41 10.92
C THR A 42 18.17 2.79 11.87
N VAL A 43 17.62 1.81 12.61
CA VAL A 43 16.48 2.01 13.50
C VAL A 43 16.86 1.62 14.92
N PRO A 44 17.06 2.60 15.83
CA PRO A 44 17.32 2.32 17.23
C PRO A 44 16.17 1.52 17.86
N GLY A 45 16.51 0.49 18.63
CA GLY A 45 15.53 -0.33 19.35
C GLY A 45 14.83 -1.40 18.49
N ALA A 46 15.18 -1.51 17.21
CA ALA A 46 14.69 -2.58 16.33
C ALA A 46 15.84 -3.45 15.82
N THR A 47 15.56 -4.73 15.62
CA THR A 47 16.51 -5.69 15.05
C THR A 47 16.18 -5.90 13.57
N PRO A 48 17.11 -5.70 12.64
CA PRO A 48 16.89 -6.06 11.25
C PRO A 48 16.95 -7.58 11.07
N VAL A 49 15.91 -8.13 10.50
CA VAL A 49 15.85 -9.54 10.09
C VAL A 49 15.77 -9.61 8.58
N ARG A 50 16.60 -10.47 7.97
CA ARG A 50 16.51 -10.76 6.56
C ARG A 50 15.67 -12.01 6.35
N PHE A 51 14.62 -11.88 5.58
CA PHE A 51 13.67 -12.94 5.31
C PHE A 51 13.75 -13.33 3.83
N ALA A 52 14.13 -14.59 3.58
CA ALA A 52 14.23 -15.12 2.23
C ALA A 52 12.82 -15.36 1.64
N VAL A 53 12.58 -14.83 0.46
CA VAL A 53 11.37 -15.00 -0.34
C VAL A 53 11.73 -15.48 -1.73
N GLU A 54 10.75 -15.83 -2.54
CA GLU A 54 11.00 -16.26 -3.92
C GLU A 54 11.73 -15.18 -4.71
N GLY A 55 12.97 -15.46 -5.10
CA GLY A 55 13.80 -14.57 -5.93
C GLY A 55 14.32 -13.31 -5.26
N ALA A 56 14.17 -13.16 -3.93
CA ALA A 56 14.69 -12.01 -3.21
C ALA A 56 14.90 -12.29 -1.72
N GLU A 57 15.49 -11.31 -1.04
CA GLU A 57 15.60 -11.24 0.41
C GLU A 57 15.04 -9.90 0.87
N ILE A 58 13.98 -9.92 1.67
CA ILE A 58 13.38 -8.71 2.23
C ILE A 58 13.93 -8.44 3.64
N LYS A 59 14.18 -7.16 3.91
CA LYS A 59 14.58 -6.69 5.24
C LYS A 59 13.35 -6.28 6.02
N VAL A 60 13.21 -6.84 7.22
CA VAL A 60 12.10 -6.55 8.13
C VAL A 60 12.68 -6.00 9.42
N TRP A 61 12.25 -4.81 9.84
CA TRP A 61 12.57 -4.30 11.17
C TRP A 61 11.66 -4.97 12.19
N THR A 62 12.25 -5.56 13.22
CA THR A 62 11.51 -6.33 14.23
C THR A 62 11.71 -5.77 15.62
N VAL A 63 10.60 -5.72 16.36
CA VAL A 63 10.60 -5.51 17.81
C VAL A 63 9.90 -6.73 18.41
N SER A 64 10.67 -7.62 19.02
CA SER A 64 10.12 -8.84 19.66
C SER A 64 9.55 -8.54 21.02
N ARG A 65 8.36 -9.07 21.31
CA ARG A 65 7.67 -9.00 22.60
C ARG A 65 7.23 -10.38 23.03
N PRO A 66 7.18 -10.68 24.34
CA PRO A 66 6.52 -11.88 24.83
C PRO A 66 5.00 -11.72 24.62
N GLY A 67 4.38 -12.73 24.03
CA GLY A 67 2.92 -12.71 23.81
C GLY A 67 2.51 -13.28 22.45
N PRO A 68 1.21 -13.55 22.29
CA PRO A 68 0.68 -14.20 21.09
C PRO A 68 0.46 -13.25 19.92
N ALA A 69 0.41 -11.92 20.17
CA ALA A 69 0.01 -10.94 19.18
C ALA A 69 1.20 -10.36 18.38
N ALA A 70 1.00 -10.21 17.10
CA ALA A 70 1.95 -9.56 16.19
C ALA A 70 1.27 -8.54 15.29
N LEU A 71 1.99 -7.49 14.91
CA LEU A 71 1.59 -6.53 13.90
C LEU A 71 2.58 -6.57 12.73
N ILE A 72 2.07 -6.80 11.52
CA ILE A 72 2.82 -6.60 10.27
C ILE A 72 2.44 -5.23 9.72
N TYR A 73 3.45 -4.38 9.49
CA TYR A 73 3.29 -3.05 8.95
C TYR A 73 3.81 -2.99 7.51
N PHE A 74 2.93 -2.63 6.59
CA PHE A 74 3.24 -2.34 5.20
C PHE A 74 3.16 -0.83 4.96
N GLY A 75 4.31 -0.21 4.72
CA GLY A 75 4.43 1.23 4.56
C GLY A 75 3.84 1.77 3.27
N GLY A 76 3.77 3.10 3.20
CA GLY A 76 3.44 3.82 1.98
C GLY A 76 4.58 3.79 0.96
N ASN A 77 4.29 4.29 -0.23
CA ASN A 77 5.31 4.51 -1.24
C ASN A 77 6.31 5.58 -0.77
N ALA A 78 7.59 5.39 -1.03
CA ALA A 78 8.67 6.26 -0.56
C ALA A 78 8.76 6.42 0.97
N GLU A 79 8.12 5.55 1.75
CA GLU A 79 8.18 5.58 3.21
C GLU A 79 9.41 4.82 3.73
N ASP A 80 10.21 5.48 4.58
CA ASP A 80 11.13 4.77 5.45
C ASP A 80 10.34 4.21 6.64
N VAL A 81 9.94 2.96 6.56
CA VAL A 81 9.13 2.30 7.59
C VAL A 81 9.84 2.24 8.94
N GLY A 82 11.18 2.32 8.93
CA GLY A 82 11.99 2.37 10.14
C GLY A 82 11.68 3.57 11.03
N ALA A 83 11.34 4.71 10.44
CA ALA A 83 11.01 5.92 11.18
C ALA A 83 9.73 5.79 12.05
N SER A 84 8.86 4.84 11.71
CA SER A 84 7.61 4.59 12.42
C SER A 84 7.76 3.61 13.60
N VAL A 85 8.82 2.79 13.62
CA VAL A 85 8.99 1.69 14.59
C VAL A 85 8.86 2.14 16.03
N GLY A 86 9.60 3.18 16.44
CA GLY A 86 9.62 3.64 17.84
C GLY A 86 8.23 4.05 18.32
N ARG A 87 7.52 4.84 17.52
CA ARG A 87 6.16 5.32 17.85
C ARG A 87 5.15 4.18 18.03
N PHE A 88 5.23 3.16 17.20
CA PHE A 88 4.39 1.98 17.34
C PHE A 88 4.80 1.09 18.49
N ALA A 89 6.12 0.94 18.76
CA ALA A 89 6.62 0.16 19.87
C ALA A 89 6.19 0.72 21.24
N ASP A 90 6.10 2.04 21.35
CA ASP A 90 5.62 2.72 22.57
C ASP A 90 4.11 2.56 22.79
N ARG A 91 3.33 2.45 21.70
CA ARG A 91 1.86 2.37 21.76
C ARG A 91 1.31 0.94 21.78
N LEU A 92 2.11 -0.04 21.35
CA LEU A 92 1.75 -1.46 21.28
C LEU A 92 2.77 -2.31 22.05
N PRO A 93 2.91 -2.13 23.38
CA PRO A 93 3.93 -2.82 24.16
C PRO A 93 3.73 -4.34 24.23
N GLU A 94 2.51 -4.83 23.97
CA GLU A 94 2.16 -6.26 24.01
C GLU A 94 2.29 -6.96 22.64
N HIS A 95 2.59 -6.21 21.56
CA HIS A 95 2.69 -6.75 20.22
C HIS A 95 4.14 -6.89 19.76
N SER A 96 4.48 -8.03 19.17
CA SER A 96 5.66 -8.12 18.32
C SER A 96 5.43 -7.36 17.02
N LEU A 97 6.39 -6.54 16.59
CA LEU A 97 6.22 -5.63 15.45
C LEU A 97 7.14 -6.04 14.30
N TYR A 98 6.62 -6.01 13.08
CA TYR A 98 7.31 -6.38 11.84
C TYR A 98 7.08 -5.32 10.78
N PHE A 99 8.04 -4.42 10.58
CA PHE A 99 7.99 -3.35 9.58
C PHE A 99 8.71 -3.79 8.32
N VAL A 100 7.96 -3.93 7.24
CA VAL A 100 8.43 -4.58 6.01
C VAL A 100 9.02 -3.55 5.06
N ASN A 101 10.30 -3.69 4.73
CA ASN A 101 10.86 -3.03 3.56
C ASN A 101 10.54 -3.88 2.33
N TYR A 102 9.83 -3.31 1.37
CA TYR A 102 9.50 -3.99 0.12
C TYR A 102 10.75 -4.36 -0.68
N ARG A 103 10.61 -5.25 -1.66
CA ARG A 103 11.68 -5.53 -2.63
C ARG A 103 12.23 -4.24 -3.21
N GLY A 104 13.56 -4.09 -3.24
CA GLY A 104 14.26 -2.89 -3.68
C GLY A 104 14.25 -1.72 -2.70
N TYR A 105 13.48 -1.78 -1.59
CA TYR A 105 13.42 -0.72 -0.57
C TYR A 105 14.29 -1.05 0.63
N GLY A 106 14.86 -0.04 1.26
CA GLY A 106 15.44 -0.08 2.61
C GLY A 106 16.45 -1.21 2.87
N GLY A 107 17.20 -1.64 1.86
CA GLY A 107 18.18 -2.72 1.95
C GLY A 107 17.64 -4.12 1.60
N SER A 108 16.38 -4.23 1.18
CA SER A 108 15.84 -5.44 0.54
C SER A 108 16.35 -5.59 -0.89
N THR A 109 16.51 -6.82 -1.36
CA THR A 109 16.91 -7.11 -2.74
C THR A 109 15.70 -7.26 -3.67
N GLY A 110 15.93 -7.44 -4.97
CA GLY A 110 14.90 -7.69 -5.98
C GLY A 110 14.18 -6.41 -6.46
N GLU A 111 13.19 -6.61 -7.31
CA GLU A 111 12.43 -5.53 -7.94
C GLU A 111 10.96 -5.55 -7.48
N PRO A 112 10.36 -4.37 -7.16
CA PRO A 112 8.99 -4.31 -6.70
C PRO A 112 8.01 -4.52 -7.86
N SER A 113 6.92 -5.23 -7.55
CA SER A 113 5.69 -5.33 -8.34
C SER A 113 4.56 -5.74 -7.41
N GLU A 114 3.32 -5.49 -7.77
CA GLU A 114 2.17 -5.93 -6.98
C GLU A 114 2.25 -7.41 -6.62
N ARG A 115 2.44 -8.28 -7.63
CA ARG A 115 2.58 -9.73 -7.43
C ARG A 115 3.66 -10.09 -6.43
N ALA A 116 4.81 -9.43 -6.53
CA ALA A 116 5.96 -9.71 -5.67
C ALA A 116 5.71 -9.23 -4.24
N LEU A 117 5.22 -8.00 -4.06
CA LEU A 117 4.92 -7.45 -2.74
C LEU A 117 3.87 -8.28 -2.00
N VAL A 118 2.82 -8.69 -2.70
CA VAL A 118 1.76 -9.53 -2.11
C VAL A 118 2.26 -10.94 -1.81
N GLY A 119 3.05 -11.53 -2.70
CA GLY A 119 3.69 -12.84 -2.46
C GLY A 119 4.60 -12.83 -1.23
N ASP A 120 5.42 -11.78 -1.08
CA ASP A 120 6.29 -11.58 0.08
C ASP A 120 5.48 -11.40 1.37
N ALA A 121 4.40 -10.63 1.32
CA ALA A 121 3.51 -10.41 2.45
C ALA A 121 2.87 -11.72 2.92
N ILE A 122 2.40 -12.56 1.99
CA ILE A 122 1.83 -13.87 2.28
C ILE A 122 2.89 -14.80 2.88
N ALA A 123 4.08 -14.88 2.28
CA ALA A 123 5.17 -15.72 2.79
C ALA A 123 5.60 -15.32 4.21
N LEU A 124 5.73 -14.01 4.47
CA LEU A 124 6.03 -13.51 5.80
C LEU A 124 4.91 -13.83 6.80
N TYR A 125 3.66 -13.60 6.43
CA TYR A 125 2.50 -13.95 7.26
C TYR A 125 2.52 -15.42 7.64
N ASP A 126 2.65 -16.33 6.66
CA ASP A 126 2.67 -17.78 6.88
C ASP A 126 3.81 -18.21 7.81
N HIS A 127 4.98 -17.57 7.68
CA HIS A 127 6.10 -17.79 8.59
C HIS A 127 5.78 -17.31 10.01
N LEU A 128 5.17 -16.14 10.18
CA LEU A 128 4.86 -15.58 11.48
C LEU A 128 3.72 -16.33 12.20
N ARG A 129 2.77 -16.94 11.45
CA ARG A 129 1.72 -17.80 12.01
C ARG A 129 2.27 -19.02 12.76
N THR A 130 3.49 -19.44 12.51
CA THR A 130 4.14 -20.50 13.29
C THR A 130 4.61 -20.05 14.68
N ARG A 131 4.58 -18.74 14.96
CA ARG A 131 5.12 -18.14 16.20
C ARG A 131 4.10 -17.29 16.95
N HIS A 132 3.07 -16.81 16.26
CA HIS A 132 2.06 -15.93 16.80
C HIS A 132 0.67 -16.48 16.55
N GLU A 133 -0.17 -16.46 17.57
CA GLU A 133 -1.56 -16.90 17.50
C GLU A 133 -2.45 -15.84 16.83
N GLU A 134 -2.15 -14.58 17.06
CA GLU A 134 -2.89 -13.45 16.49
C GLU A 134 -1.97 -12.59 15.63
N ILE A 135 -2.33 -12.42 14.37
CA ILE A 135 -1.61 -11.51 13.47
C ILE A 135 -2.54 -10.40 13.01
N HIS A 136 -2.17 -9.19 13.35
CA HIS A 136 -2.77 -7.96 12.88
C HIS A 136 -1.96 -7.43 11.70
N VAL A 137 -2.63 -6.72 10.80
CA VAL A 137 -1.98 -6.13 9.62
C VAL A 137 -2.36 -4.66 9.52
N LEU A 138 -1.37 -3.82 9.29
CA LEU A 138 -1.57 -2.42 8.96
C LEU A 138 -0.94 -2.12 7.60
N GLY A 139 -1.71 -1.51 6.71
CA GLY A 139 -1.24 -1.01 5.43
C GLY A 139 -1.51 0.48 5.26
N ARG A 140 -0.47 1.25 4.92
CA ARG A 140 -0.59 2.68 4.64
C ARG A 140 -0.43 2.96 3.15
N SER A 141 -1.33 3.73 2.54
CA SER A 141 -1.24 4.15 1.14
C SER A 141 -1.03 2.94 0.21
N LEU A 142 0.07 2.85 -0.52
CA LEU A 142 0.44 1.66 -1.31
C LEU A 142 0.32 0.37 -0.49
N GLY A 143 0.77 0.40 0.76
CA GLY A 143 0.68 -0.74 1.68
C GLY A 143 -0.76 -1.15 2.01
N SER A 144 -1.74 -0.26 1.87
CA SER A 144 -3.15 -0.64 2.04
C SER A 144 -3.62 -1.65 0.99
N GLY A 145 -3.10 -1.52 -0.25
CA GLY A 145 -3.34 -2.49 -1.32
C GLY A 145 -2.70 -3.86 -1.04
N VAL A 146 -1.47 -3.86 -0.48
CA VAL A 146 -0.80 -5.10 -0.05
C VAL A 146 -1.56 -5.76 1.11
N ALA A 147 -1.92 -4.98 2.13
CA ALA A 147 -2.62 -5.43 3.32
C ALA A 147 -4.01 -6.00 2.99
N ALA A 148 -4.78 -5.36 2.11
CA ALA A 148 -6.09 -5.83 1.68
C ALA A 148 -5.98 -7.17 0.92
N GLN A 149 -5.00 -7.32 0.04
CA GLN A 149 -4.78 -8.58 -0.68
C GLN A 149 -4.31 -9.70 0.26
N LEU A 150 -3.43 -9.41 1.20
CA LEU A 150 -3.05 -10.37 2.24
C LEU A 150 -4.27 -10.81 3.06
N ALA A 151 -5.08 -9.88 3.55
CA ALA A 151 -6.27 -10.18 4.36
C ALA A 151 -7.37 -10.92 3.58
N SER A 152 -7.42 -10.77 2.25
CA SER A 152 -8.32 -11.56 1.41
C SER A 152 -7.87 -13.03 1.23
N ALA A 153 -6.59 -13.31 1.49
CA ALA A 153 -5.97 -14.62 1.29
C ALA A 153 -5.63 -15.35 2.59
N ARG A 154 -5.61 -14.67 3.74
CA ARG A 154 -5.21 -15.21 5.05
C ARG A 154 -6.11 -14.67 6.16
N ASP A 155 -6.21 -15.45 7.23
CA ASP A 155 -6.97 -15.10 8.43
C ASP A 155 -6.23 -14.05 9.27
N VAL A 156 -6.38 -12.78 8.87
CA VAL A 156 -5.85 -11.62 9.59
C VAL A 156 -6.83 -11.26 10.71
N ARG A 157 -6.35 -11.21 11.95
CA ARG A 157 -7.22 -10.95 13.13
C ARG A 157 -7.84 -9.56 13.08
N ARG A 158 -7.05 -8.52 12.83
CA ARG A 158 -7.50 -7.12 12.62
C ARG A 158 -6.72 -6.48 11.51
N LEU A 159 -7.44 -5.72 10.68
CA LEU A 159 -6.90 -5.02 9.52
C LEU A 159 -7.03 -3.51 9.71
N VAL A 160 -5.92 -2.79 9.64
CA VAL A 160 -5.90 -1.32 9.63
C VAL A 160 -5.47 -0.83 8.26
N LEU A 161 -6.30 -0.02 7.63
CA LEU A 161 -6.03 0.58 6.33
C LEU A 161 -5.95 2.10 6.49
N VAL A 162 -4.77 2.67 6.25
CA VAL A 162 -4.48 4.10 6.41
C VAL A 162 -4.36 4.74 5.04
N THR A 163 -5.12 5.80 4.80
CA THR A 163 -5.25 6.46 3.49
C THR A 163 -5.44 5.44 2.35
N PRO A 164 -6.44 4.52 2.46
CA PRO A 164 -6.61 3.44 1.52
C PRO A 164 -7.30 3.86 0.24
N PHE A 165 -7.20 3.01 -0.77
CA PHE A 165 -7.83 3.18 -2.07
C PHE A 165 -8.51 1.89 -2.56
N ASP A 166 -9.51 2.04 -3.42
CA ASP A 166 -10.24 0.94 -4.07
C ASP A 166 -9.37 0.19 -5.09
N SER A 167 -8.65 0.92 -5.96
CA SER A 167 -7.60 0.38 -6.82
C SER A 167 -6.63 1.48 -7.25
N LEU A 168 -5.37 1.11 -7.49
CA LEU A 168 -4.36 2.06 -7.99
C LEU A 168 -4.72 2.58 -9.39
N VAL A 169 -5.37 1.76 -10.21
CA VAL A 169 -5.89 2.18 -11.52
C VAL A 169 -6.92 3.31 -11.37
N ASN A 170 -7.82 3.22 -10.39
CA ASN A 170 -8.83 4.26 -10.18
C ASN A 170 -8.26 5.54 -9.59
N VAL A 171 -7.21 5.43 -8.75
CA VAL A 171 -6.43 6.60 -8.32
C VAL A 171 -5.75 7.26 -9.52
N ALA A 172 -5.06 6.48 -10.34
CA ALA A 172 -4.41 7.00 -11.56
C ALA A 172 -5.44 7.64 -12.53
N ARG A 173 -6.61 7.02 -12.71
CA ARG A 173 -7.69 7.56 -13.55
C ARG A 173 -8.23 8.89 -13.03
N ALA A 174 -8.27 9.10 -11.72
CA ALA A 174 -8.70 10.37 -11.14
C ALA A 174 -7.71 11.52 -11.44
N HIS A 175 -6.41 11.22 -11.48
CA HIS A 175 -5.36 12.20 -11.80
C HIS A 175 -5.10 12.36 -13.30
N TYR A 176 -5.32 11.31 -14.10
CA TYR A 176 -5.03 11.27 -15.54
C TYR A 176 -6.26 10.79 -16.34
N PRO A 177 -7.40 11.55 -16.32
CA PRO A 177 -8.65 11.10 -16.94
C PRO A 177 -8.58 10.95 -18.47
N TRP A 178 -7.59 11.61 -19.10
CA TRP A 178 -7.35 11.58 -20.55
C TRP A 178 -6.49 10.38 -20.99
N MET A 179 -5.88 9.65 -20.04
CA MET A 179 -5.00 8.50 -20.31
C MET A 179 -5.75 7.17 -20.13
N PRO A 180 -5.58 6.19 -21.02
CA PRO A 180 -6.20 4.88 -20.89
C PRO A 180 -5.47 4.00 -19.85
N VAL A 181 -5.34 4.50 -18.61
CA VAL A 181 -4.55 3.85 -17.54
C VAL A 181 -4.96 2.42 -17.28
N GLY A 182 -6.24 2.10 -17.38
CA GLY A 182 -6.75 0.73 -17.19
C GLY A 182 -6.30 -0.28 -18.25
N LEU A 183 -5.76 0.19 -19.40
CA LEU A 183 -5.15 -0.67 -20.41
C LEU A 183 -3.63 -0.73 -20.30
N LEU A 184 -3.03 0.23 -19.58
CA LEU A 184 -1.59 0.40 -19.51
C LEU A 184 -0.99 -0.16 -18.23
N MET A 185 -1.73 -0.15 -17.10
CA MET A 185 -1.18 -0.54 -15.81
C MET A 185 -1.17 -2.07 -15.63
N TRP A 186 -0.05 -2.58 -15.16
CA TRP A 186 0.13 -3.97 -14.76
C TRP A 186 -0.11 -4.18 -13.26
N ASP A 187 0.30 -3.20 -12.47
CA ASP A 187 0.20 -3.23 -11.01
C ASP A 187 -1.06 -2.43 -10.63
N GLU A 188 -2.16 -3.13 -10.35
CA GLU A 188 -3.50 -2.53 -10.18
C GLU A 188 -3.88 -2.31 -8.72
N PHE A 189 -3.39 -3.17 -7.82
CA PHE A 189 -3.76 -3.21 -6.41
C PHE A 189 -5.27 -3.06 -6.20
N ASP A 190 -6.05 -3.90 -6.90
CA ASP A 190 -7.52 -3.88 -6.84
C ASP A 190 -8.02 -4.44 -5.50
N SER A 191 -8.09 -3.57 -4.50
CA SER A 191 -8.57 -3.88 -3.16
C SER A 191 -10.08 -4.07 -3.12
N ALA A 192 -10.83 -3.32 -3.96
CA ALA A 192 -12.29 -3.37 -3.93
C ALA A 192 -12.84 -4.73 -4.38
N SER A 193 -12.26 -5.33 -5.41
CA SER A 193 -12.68 -6.67 -5.88
C SER A 193 -12.47 -7.77 -4.83
N ARG A 194 -11.57 -7.56 -3.88
CA ARG A 194 -11.21 -8.51 -2.82
C ARG A 194 -11.92 -8.24 -1.49
N ALA A 195 -12.41 -7.02 -1.29
CA ALA A 195 -12.95 -6.55 -0.02
C ALA A 195 -14.08 -7.46 0.52
N ALA A 196 -14.90 -8.02 -0.35
CA ALA A 196 -15.99 -8.91 0.05
C ALA A 196 -15.52 -10.26 0.64
N SER A 197 -14.27 -10.68 0.42
CA SER A 197 -13.68 -11.89 1.00
C SER A 197 -12.87 -11.63 2.28
N ILE A 198 -12.70 -10.37 2.68
CA ILE A 198 -11.99 -10.00 3.91
C ILE A 198 -12.96 -10.16 5.09
N GLU A 199 -12.63 -11.08 5.99
CA GLU A 199 -13.44 -11.37 7.18
C GLU A 199 -12.93 -10.65 8.44
N SER A 200 -11.74 -10.06 8.37
CA SER A 200 -11.12 -9.31 9.47
C SER A 200 -12.00 -8.15 9.93
N GLU A 201 -12.02 -7.90 11.25
CA GLU A 201 -12.44 -6.57 11.73
C GLU A 201 -11.53 -5.50 11.10
N ALA A 202 -12.11 -4.49 10.48
CA ALA A 202 -11.34 -3.48 9.76
C ALA A 202 -11.51 -2.06 10.32
N LEU A 203 -10.39 -1.33 10.43
CA LEU A 203 -10.33 0.09 10.72
C LEU A 203 -9.78 0.83 9.50
N PHE A 204 -10.51 1.83 9.04
CA PHE A 204 -10.08 2.76 8.01
C PHE A 204 -9.71 4.09 8.66
N VAL A 205 -8.48 4.55 8.47
CA VAL A 205 -8.02 5.88 8.88
C VAL A 205 -7.82 6.73 7.64
N VAL A 206 -8.67 7.71 7.44
CA VAL A 206 -8.76 8.51 6.22
C VAL A 206 -8.31 9.94 6.48
N ALA A 207 -7.45 10.48 5.63
CA ALA A 207 -7.08 11.89 5.68
C ALA A 207 -8.18 12.74 5.04
N GLY A 208 -8.65 13.77 5.76
CA GLY A 208 -9.73 14.64 5.28
C GLY A 208 -9.30 15.53 4.12
N ASN A 209 -8.03 15.95 4.10
CA ASN A 209 -7.43 16.78 3.05
C ASN A 209 -6.42 15.98 2.21
N ASP A 210 -6.78 14.74 1.82
CA ASP A 210 -5.91 13.88 1.02
C ASP A 210 -5.81 14.39 -0.42
N GLU A 211 -4.62 14.87 -0.79
CA GLU A 211 -4.31 15.40 -2.12
C GLU A 211 -3.81 14.33 -3.10
N ILE A 212 -3.53 13.11 -2.60
CA ILE A 212 -2.99 12.00 -3.40
C ILE A 212 -4.09 10.98 -3.70
N ILE A 213 -4.83 10.55 -2.68
CA ILE A 213 -5.93 9.60 -2.82
C ILE A 213 -7.24 10.33 -2.58
N PRO A 214 -7.99 10.64 -3.66
CA PRO A 214 -9.29 11.29 -3.51
C PRO A 214 -10.20 10.50 -2.56
N ARG A 215 -10.85 11.18 -1.62
CA ARG A 215 -11.73 10.58 -0.61
C ARG A 215 -12.68 9.53 -1.18
N ALA A 216 -13.25 9.78 -2.34
CA ALA A 216 -14.15 8.86 -3.02
C ALA A 216 -13.52 7.47 -3.25
N ARG A 217 -12.19 7.35 -3.35
CA ARG A 217 -11.50 6.05 -3.52
C ARG A 217 -11.54 5.24 -2.23
N SER A 218 -11.37 5.88 -1.08
CA SER A 218 -11.54 5.23 0.23
C SER A 218 -13.01 4.85 0.48
N ASP A 219 -13.94 5.73 0.14
CA ASP A 219 -15.38 5.50 0.34
C ASP A 219 -15.89 4.31 -0.49
N VAL A 220 -15.43 4.16 -1.74
CA VAL A 220 -15.73 3.00 -2.58
C VAL A 220 -15.21 1.72 -1.92
N LEU A 221 -13.99 1.73 -1.39
CA LEU A 221 -13.44 0.55 -0.72
C LEU A 221 -14.23 0.20 0.54
N VAL A 222 -14.60 1.18 1.37
CA VAL A 222 -15.43 0.97 2.57
C VAL A 222 -16.73 0.25 2.22
N THR A 223 -17.41 0.68 1.15
CA THR A 223 -18.68 0.08 0.73
C THR A 223 -18.55 -1.32 0.12
N ALA A 224 -17.34 -1.71 -0.30
CA ALA A 224 -17.05 -3.02 -0.86
C ALA A 224 -16.88 -4.13 0.22
N PHE A 225 -16.64 -3.74 1.48
CA PHE A 225 -16.56 -4.70 2.58
C PHE A 225 -17.95 -5.24 2.95
N ARG A 226 -18.03 -6.54 3.24
CA ARG A 226 -19.28 -7.15 3.74
C ARG A 226 -19.60 -6.76 5.18
N SER A 227 -18.59 -6.71 6.03
CA SER A 227 -18.69 -6.16 7.38
C SER A 227 -18.60 -4.65 7.31
N SER A 228 -19.37 -3.92 8.13
CA SER A 228 -19.22 -2.46 8.21
C SER A 228 -17.91 -2.12 8.92
N PRO A 229 -16.86 -1.66 8.22
CA PRO A 229 -15.61 -1.29 8.87
C PRO A 229 -15.78 -0.03 9.72
N ARG A 230 -14.98 0.09 10.77
CA ARG A 230 -14.88 1.35 11.50
C ARG A 230 -14.14 2.37 10.64
N VAL A 231 -14.69 3.56 10.46
CA VAL A 231 -14.04 4.65 9.70
C VAL A 231 -13.76 5.82 10.63
N VAL A 232 -12.50 6.24 10.65
CA VAL A 232 -12.04 7.44 11.36
C VAL A 232 -11.49 8.41 10.32
N VAL A 233 -12.08 9.61 10.27
CA VAL A 233 -11.61 10.70 9.42
C VAL A 233 -10.81 11.68 10.26
N LEU A 234 -9.58 11.92 9.85
CA LEU A 234 -8.72 12.94 10.42
C LEU A 234 -8.81 14.19 9.54
N GLU A 235 -9.78 15.06 9.86
CA GLU A 235 -10.26 16.11 8.97
C GLU A 235 -9.18 17.08 8.48
N ALA A 236 -8.22 17.45 9.35
CA ALA A 236 -7.14 18.37 8.99
C ALA A 236 -5.93 17.65 8.35
N ALA A 237 -5.89 16.31 8.40
CA ALA A 237 -4.74 15.56 7.93
C ALA A 237 -4.64 15.56 6.41
N ARG A 238 -3.40 15.66 5.92
CA ARG A 238 -3.02 15.43 4.52
C ARG A 238 -2.43 14.04 4.37
N HIS A 239 -2.33 13.54 3.13
CA HIS A 239 -1.86 12.18 2.85
C HIS A 239 -0.56 11.82 3.58
N ASN A 240 0.49 12.62 3.35
CA ASN A 240 1.83 12.36 3.88
C ASN A 240 2.02 12.85 5.32
N GLN A 241 1.02 13.48 5.93
CA GLN A 241 1.08 14.07 7.26
C GLN A 241 0.05 13.47 8.21
N ILE A 242 -0.59 12.36 7.83
CA ILE A 242 -1.62 11.71 8.65
C ILE A 242 -1.07 11.27 10.02
N ASP A 243 0.19 10.94 10.08
CA ASP A 243 0.91 10.54 11.29
C ASP A 243 1.25 11.70 12.24
N LEU A 244 1.04 12.94 11.82
CA LEU A 244 1.16 14.13 12.67
C LEU A 244 -0.13 14.45 13.46
N ASP A 245 -1.28 13.88 13.06
CA ASP A 245 -2.52 13.99 13.85
C ASP A 245 -2.36 13.13 15.12
N PRO A 246 -2.48 13.72 16.32
CA PRO A 246 -2.27 12.99 17.58
C PRO A 246 -3.24 11.81 17.76
N ARG A 247 -4.43 11.87 17.15
CA ARG A 247 -5.43 10.79 17.22
C ARG A 247 -5.03 9.56 16.41
N TYR A 248 -4.15 9.70 15.43
CA TYR A 248 -3.79 8.61 14.51
C TYR A 248 -3.35 7.34 15.24
N LEU A 249 -2.28 7.44 16.03
CA LEU A 249 -1.74 6.30 16.76
C LEU A 249 -2.66 5.81 17.87
N ASP A 250 -3.41 6.72 18.52
CA ASP A 250 -4.36 6.36 19.59
C ASP A 250 -5.53 5.53 19.03
N GLU A 251 -6.07 5.91 17.87
CA GLU A 251 -7.13 5.15 17.20
C GLU A 251 -6.65 3.77 16.73
N VAL A 252 -5.43 3.70 16.14
CA VAL A 252 -4.82 2.45 15.72
C VAL A 252 -4.56 1.54 16.91
N ALA A 253 -3.89 2.05 17.96
CA ALA A 253 -3.56 1.26 19.15
C ALA A 253 -4.81 0.77 19.87
N THR A 254 -5.80 1.65 20.07
CA THR A 254 -7.09 1.28 20.68
C THR A 254 -7.80 0.17 19.90
N PHE A 255 -7.73 0.21 18.58
CA PHE A 255 -8.34 -0.81 17.74
C PHE A 255 -7.60 -2.15 17.81
N LEU A 256 -6.27 -2.13 17.81
CA LEU A 256 -5.45 -3.34 17.83
C LEU A 256 -5.40 -4.04 19.19
N SER A 257 -5.64 -3.32 20.29
CA SER A 257 -5.55 -3.85 21.67
C SER A 257 -6.87 -4.39 22.24
N ARG A 258 -7.95 -4.39 21.46
CA ARG A 258 -9.26 -4.97 21.85
C ARG A 258 -9.24 -6.47 21.70
#